data_281c481de1b8d5cb019b748d6d40763a
#
_entry.id   281c481de1b8d5cb019b748d6d40763a
#
_cell.length_a   1.000
_cell.length_b   1.000
_cell.length_c   1.000
_cell.angle_alpha   90.00
_cell.angle_beta   90.00
_cell.angle_gamma   90.00
#
_symmetry.space_group_name_H-M   'P 1'
#
loop_
_entity.id
_entity.type
_entity.pdbx_description
1 polymer ?
#
loop_
_entity_poly.entity_id
_entity_poly.type
_entity_poly.pdbx_seq_one_letter_code
_entity_poly.pdbx_strand_id
1 'polypeptide(L)'
;LETINEPDKNRSEWLAEFALETADLALAGGFRWAAFAWSSGEPEPEHWESPAMLEFLELAAAYPDRLAVALHEYSYTTADIGNIYPYLIGRFQKLFRAVDKHNIPRPTVLITEWGWEYQDVPGPSTALNDIAWAAWLYAAYPEVRGAALWYLGPGFGDIASQAQKLIVPVTDYGLGNYFKIVPGHGRIDPSLFEPPEPAGPYPGGRFTYLEIENLREGRRRR
;
A
#
# COMPACT_ATOMS: atom_id res chain seq x y z
N LEU A 1 8.42 10.79 8.24
CA LEU A 1 9.65 10.68 7.46
C LEU A 1 9.73 9.31 6.80
N GLU A 2 10.33 9.24 5.65
CA GLU A 2 10.68 8.04 4.88
C GLU A 2 12.14 8.16 4.46
N THR A 3 12.91 7.07 4.47
CA THR A 3 14.38 7.15 4.24
C THR A 3 14.83 6.40 3.00
N ILE A 4 14.05 5.44 2.53
CA ILE A 4 14.34 4.63 1.35
C ILE A 4 13.06 4.56 0.52
N ASN A 5 13.22 4.58 -0.80
CA ASN A 5 12.14 4.46 -1.76
C ASN A 5 12.40 3.27 -2.69
N GLU A 6 11.44 2.38 -2.83
CA GLU A 6 11.45 1.19 -3.68
C GLU A 6 12.75 0.37 -3.59
N PRO A 7 13.09 -0.12 -2.38
CA PRO A 7 14.34 -0.86 -2.18
C PRO A 7 14.35 -2.19 -2.92
N ASP A 8 15.55 -2.75 -3.11
CA ASP A 8 15.71 -4.09 -3.68
C ASP A 8 15.19 -5.16 -2.72
N LYS A 9 14.13 -5.86 -3.12
CA LYS A 9 13.49 -6.92 -2.33
C LYS A 9 14.42 -8.07 -1.96
N ASN A 10 15.46 -8.31 -2.76
CA ASN A 10 16.44 -9.36 -2.48
C ASN A 10 17.35 -9.04 -1.27
N ARG A 11 17.23 -7.85 -0.72
CA ARG A 11 17.95 -7.40 0.47
C ARG A 11 17.04 -7.21 1.67
N SER A 12 15.91 -7.88 1.70
CA SER A 12 14.86 -7.68 2.71
C SER A 12 15.36 -7.84 4.15
N GLU A 13 16.22 -8.81 4.45
CA GLU A 13 16.79 -9.00 5.79
C GLU A 13 17.68 -7.82 6.19
N TRP A 14 18.63 -7.43 5.33
CA TRP A 14 19.45 -6.25 5.59
C TRP A 14 18.62 -4.97 5.75
N LEU A 15 17.56 -4.83 4.96
CA LEU A 15 16.65 -3.69 5.06
C LEU A 15 15.89 -3.69 6.38
N ALA A 16 15.55 -4.87 6.91
CA ALA A 16 14.91 -5.00 8.20
C ALA A 16 15.87 -4.63 9.35
N GLU A 17 17.13 -5.08 9.30
CA GLU A 17 18.18 -4.66 10.23
C GLU A 17 18.38 -3.14 10.20
N PHE A 18 18.49 -2.56 9.00
CA PHE A 18 18.55 -1.10 8.84
C PHE A 18 17.31 -0.39 9.40
N ALA A 19 16.13 -0.98 9.23
CA ALA A 19 14.88 -0.41 9.74
C ALA A 19 14.82 -0.42 11.27
N LEU A 20 15.33 -1.46 11.93
CA LEU A 20 15.43 -1.53 13.40
C LEU A 20 16.30 -0.39 13.93
N GLU A 21 17.52 -0.25 13.42
CA GLU A 21 18.43 0.83 13.84
C GLU A 21 17.84 2.23 13.57
N THR A 22 17.19 2.41 12.43
CA THR A 22 16.56 3.69 12.07
C THR A 22 15.34 4.00 12.96
N ALA A 23 14.56 2.98 13.30
CA ALA A 23 13.41 3.11 14.20
C ALA A 23 13.85 3.58 15.60
N ASP A 24 14.91 3.01 16.15
CA ASP A 24 15.45 3.42 17.45
C ASP A 24 15.90 4.90 17.41
N LEU A 25 16.60 5.31 16.38
CA LEU A 25 16.99 6.72 16.19
C LEU A 25 15.78 7.64 16.05
N ALA A 26 14.77 7.24 15.29
CA ALA A 26 13.55 8.01 15.11
C ALA A 26 12.75 8.15 16.42
N LEU A 27 12.62 7.08 17.20
CA LEU A 27 11.96 7.07 18.49
C LEU A 27 12.71 7.97 19.49
N ALA A 28 14.02 7.83 19.59
CA ALA A 28 14.86 8.64 20.47
C ALA A 28 14.82 10.13 20.10
N GLY A 29 14.80 10.44 18.80
CA GLY A 29 14.72 11.80 18.26
C GLY A 29 13.32 12.41 18.29
N GLY A 30 12.30 11.69 18.70
CA GLY A 30 10.92 12.19 18.72
C GLY A 30 10.24 12.22 17.36
N PHE A 31 10.79 11.57 16.34
CA PHE A 31 10.24 11.58 14.98
C PHE A 31 9.17 10.50 14.77
N ARG A 32 8.28 10.75 13.79
CA ARG A 32 7.45 9.72 13.17
C ARG A 32 8.13 9.25 11.91
N TRP A 33 8.21 7.94 11.74
CA TRP A 33 8.93 7.34 10.63
C TRP A 33 8.19 6.14 10.03
N ALA A 34 8.25 6.02 8.71
CA ALA A 34 7.71 4.90 7.97
C ALA A 34 8.84 4.18 7.21
N ALA A 35 8.87 2.87 7.33
CA ALA A 35 9.91 2.01 6.77
C ALA A 35 9.53 1.49 5.40
N PHE A 36 10.54 1.26 4.58
CA PHE A 36 10.58 0.48 3.34
C PHE A 36 10.09 1.19 2.09
N ALA A 37 8.86 1.73 2.04
CA ALA A 37 8.26 2.21 0.79
C ALA A 37 8.40 1.17 -0.35
N TRP A 38 7.96 -0.07 -0.08
CA TRP A 38 8.07 -1.17 -1.03
C TRP A 38 7.29 -0.87 -2.31
N SER A 39 7.89 -1.16 -3.46
CA SER A 39 7.22 -1.07 -4.76
C SER A 39 5.99 -1.98 -4.83
N SER A 40 5.06 -1.62 -5.70
CA SER A 40 3.79 -2.37 -5.85
C SER A 40 4.02 -3.86 -6.12
N GLY A 41 3.32 -4.69 -5.34
CA GLY A 41 3.48 -6.14 -5.37
C GLY A 41 4.73 -6.66 -4.66
N GLU A 42 5.49 -5.82 -3.96
CA GLU A 42 6.66 -6.20 -3.17
C GLU A 42 6.43 -5.98 -1.66
N PRO A 43 7.20 -6.65 -0.82
CA PRO A 43 8.08 -7.78 -1.12
C PRO A 43 7.28 -9.08 -1.31
N GLU A 44 7.96 -10.19 -1.59
CA GLU A 44 7.31 -11.50 -1.59
C GLU A 44 6.87 -11.88 -0.16
N PRO A 45 5.81 -12.69 0.00
CA PRO A 45 5.26 -13.00 1.33
C PRO A 45 6.28 -13.53 2.33
N GLU A 46 7.22 -14.37 1.88
CA GLU A 46 8.26 -14.97 2.71
C GLU A 46 9.24 -13.95 3.28
N HIS A 47 9.42 -12.81 2.63
CA HIS A 47 10.32 -11.76 3.11
C HIS A 47 9.77 -11.03 4.35
N TRP A 48 8.46 -11.12 4.61
CA TRP A 48 7.86 -10.63 5.84
C TRP A 48 8.14 -11.52 7.06
N GLU A 49 8.64 -12.73 6.83
CA GLU A 49 8.82 -13.75 7.87
C GLU A 49 10.28 -13.93 8.31
N SER A 50 11.22 -13.12 7.82
CA SER A 50 12.61 -13.19 8.26
C SER A 50 12.77 -12.66 9.70
N PRO A 51 13.75 -13.13 10.48
CA PRO A 51 13.88 -12.77 11.89
C PRO A 51 13.93 -11.27 12.16
N ALA A 52 14.80 -10.53 11.47
CA ALA A 52 14.90 -9.08 11.66
C ALA A 52 13.63 -8.34 11.22
N MET A 53 12.96 -8.86 10.17
CA MET A 53 11.68 -8.28 9.74
C MET A 53 10.58 -8.46 10.78
N LEU A 54 10.44 -9.64 11.36
CA LEU A 54 9.46 -9.89 12.43
C LEU A 54 9.74 -9.02 13.66
N GLU A 55 11.00 -8.86 14.05
CA GLU A 55 11.42 -7.97 15.14
C GLU A 55 11.04 -6.51 14.84
N PHE A 56 11.31 -6.03 13.63
CA PHE A 56 10.89 -4.69 13.23
C PHE A 56 9.37 -4.52 13.25
N LEU A 57 8.61 -5.51 12.76
CA LEU A 57 7.16 -5.45 12.72
C LEU A 57 6.54 -5.45 14.13
N GLU A 58 7.13 -6.20 15.07
CA GLU A 58 6.74 -6.17 16.48
C GLU A 58 7.02 -4.80 17.10
N LEU A 59 8.20 -4.21 16.85
CA LEU A 59 8.54 -2.87 17.28
C LEU A 59 7.57 -1.83 16.70
N ALA A 60 7.29 -1.90 15.41
CA ALA A 60 6.36 -0.98 14.74
C ALA A 60 4.93 -1.09 15.29
N ALA A 61 4.49 -2.30 15.62
CA ALA A 61 3.19 -2.54 16.25
C ALA A 61 3.13 -1.99 17.69
N ALA A 62 4.25 -2.00 18.42
CA ALA A 62 4.34 -1.43 19.76
C ALA A 62 4.26 0.12 19.77
N TYR A 63 4.63 0.76 18.67
CA TYR A 63 4.62 2.23 18.52
C TYR A 63 3.76 2.71 17.34
N PRO A 64 2.45 2.39 17.27
CA PRO A 64 1.60 2.58 16.08
C PRO A 64 1.41 4.04 15.67
N ASP A 65 1.64 5.01 16.56
CA ASP A 65 1.55 6.44 16.28
C ASP A 65 2.91 7.06 15.90
N ARG A 66 3.97 6.28 15.95
CA ARG A 66 5.35 6.74 15.73
C ARG A 66 6.02 6.01 14.56
N LEU A 67 5.76 4.72 14.42
CA LEU A 67 6.33 3.85 13.40
C LEU A 67 5.23 3.32 12.48
N ALA A 68 5.57 3.15 11.21
CA ALA A 68 4.68 2.56 10.21
C ALA A 68 5.48 1.76 9.17
N VAL A 69 4.79 0.89 8.46
CA VAL A 69 5.25 0.30 7.20
C VAL A 69 4.70 1.11 6.05
N ALA A 70 5.55 1.56 5.14
CA ALA A 70 5.18 2.24 3.91
C ALA A 70 5.15 1.24 2.74
N LEU A 71 4.10 1.31 1.94
CA LEU A 71 3.90 0.50 0.75
C LEU A 71 3.47 1.38 -0.42
N HIS A 72 3.82 0.96 -1.64
CA HIS A 72 3.24 1.51 -2.86
C HIS A 72 2.25 0.51 -3.43
N GLU A 73 1.10 1.02 -3.88
CA GLU A 73 0.05 0.21 -4.48
C GLU A 73 -0.42 0.84 -5.80
N TYR A 74 0.29 0.53 -6.89
CA TYR A 74 -0.09 0.91 -8.24
C TYR A 74 -0.81 -0.23 -8.95
N SER A 75 -1.86 0.09 -9.69
CA SER A 75 -2.60 -0.91 -10.46
C SER A 75 -1.89 -1.35 -11.73
N TYR A 76 -0.97 -0.54 -12.25
CA TYR A 76 -0.33 -0.72 -13.56
C TYR A 76 -1.33 -0.82 -14.73
N THR A 77 -2.55 -0.34 -14.51
CA THR A 77 -3.62 -0.25 -15.53
C THR A 77 -4.59 0.86 -15.17
N THR A 78 -5.20 1.49 -16.16
CA THR A 78 -6.34 2.39 -16.00
C THR A 78 -7.68 1.70 -16.27
N ALA A 79 -7.64 0.39 -16.59
CA ALA A 79 -8.83 -0.44 -16.70
C ALA A 79 -9.39 -0.78 -15.30
N ASP A 80 -10.17 -1.82 -15.17
CA ASP A 80 -10.73 -2.26 -13.89
C ASP A 80 -9.62 -2.67 -12.90
N ILE A 81 -9.35 -1.80 -11.92
CA ILE A 81 -8.30 -2.01 -10.91
C ILE A 81 -8.63 -3.17 -9.95
N GLY A 82 -9.88 -3.57 -9.84
CA GLY A 82 -10.28 -4.74 -9.06
C GLY A 82 -9.68 -6.04 -9.59
N ASN A 83 -9.32 -6.08 -10.87
CA ASN A 83 -8.73 -7.27 -11.49
C ASN A 83 -7.31 -7.58 -11.01
N ILE A 84 -6.64 -6.64 -10.38
CA ILE A 84 -5.27 -6.83 -9.88
C ILE A 84 -5.21 -7.00 -8.36
N TYR A 85 -6.35 -6.92 -7.69
CA TYR A 85 -6.49 -7.26 -6.28
C TYR A 85 -6.33 -8.80 -6.11
N PRO A 86 -5.64 -9.30 -5.06
CA PRO A 86 -4.90 -8.59 -4.03
C PRO A 86 -3.38 -8.50 -4.32
N TYR A 87 -2.95 -8.63 -5.58
CA TYR A 87 -1.54 -8.78 -5.93
C TYR A 87 -0.77 -7.45 -5.90
N LEU A 88 -1.38 -6.37 -6.37
CA LEU A 88 -0.80 -5.03 -6.42
C LEU A 88 -1.52 -4.09 -5.46
N ILE A 89 -2.82 -3.87 -5.62
CA ILE A 89 -3.66 -3.15 -4.66
C ILE A 89 -4.19 -4.15 -3.62
N GLY A 90 -4.12 -3.81 -2.34
CA GLY A 90 -4.43 -4.72 -1.24
C GLY A 90 -3.24 -5.59 -0.81
N ARG A 91 -2.03 -5.29 -1.29
CA ARG A 91 -0.81 -6.05 -0.98
C ARG A 91 -0.47 -6.07 0.52
N PHE A 92 -0.83 -5.04 1.25
CA PHE A 92 -0.67 -4.96 2.71
C PHE A 92 -1.27 -6.17 3.46
N GLN A 93 -2.25 -6.86 2.88
CA GLN A 93 -2.84 -8.06 3.49
C GLN A 93 -1.83 -9.21 3.60
N LYS A 94 -0.80 -9.25 2.74
CA LYS A 94 0.28 -10.25 2.85
C LYS A 94 1.14 -10.00 4.08
N LEU A 95 1.42 -8.73 4.38
CA LEU A 95 2.05 -8.34 5.65
C LEU A 95 1.20 -8.75 6.84
N PHE A 96 -0.11 -8.45 6.82
CA PHE A 96 -0.99 -8.78 7.94
C PHE A 96 -1.10 -10.28 8.19
N ARG A 97 -1.13 -11.10 7.14
CA ARG A 97 -1.09 -12.56 7.29
C ARG A 97 0.22 -13.04 7.93
N ALA A 98 1.35 -12.45 7.56
CA ALA A 98 2.63 -12.81 8.15
C ALA A 98 2.64 -12.50 9.67
N VAL A 99 2.25 -11.30 10.07
CA VAL A 99 2.22 -10.94 11.50
C VAL A 99 1.17 -11.74 12.27
N ASP A 100 -0.02 -11.98 11.71
CA ASP A 100 -1.06 -12.80 12.32
C ASP A 100 -0.57 -14.25 12.58
N LYS A 101 0.13 -14.84 11.60
CA LYS A 101 0.74 -16.18 11.71
C LYS A 101 1.73 -16.27 12.87
N HIS A 102 2.46 -15.20 13.13
CA HIS A 102 3.46 -15.11 14.20
C HIS A 102 2.91 -14.53 15.53
N ASN A 103 1.59 -14.29 15.60
CA ASN A 103 0.92 -13.66 16.75
C ASN A 103 1.47 -12.26 17.10
N ILE A 104 1.99 -11.55 16.13
CA ILE A 104 2.41 -10.15 16.25
C ILE A 104 1.20 -9.26 15.97
N PRO A 105 0.94 -8.20 16.78
CA PRO A 105 -0.10 -7.24 16.44
C PRO A 105 0.19 -6.55 15.11
N ARG A 106 -0.85 -6.22 14.35
CA ARG A 106 -0.69 -5.57 13.05
C ARG A 106 -0.13 -4.17 13.21
N PRO A 107 0.99 -3.82 12.54
CA PRO A 107 1.56 -2.48 12.57
C PRO A 107 0.72 -1.49 11.77
N THR A 108 0.94 -0.20 11.99
CA THR A 108 0.39 0.85 11.13
C THR A 108 0.96 0.74 9.71
N VAL A 109 0.10 0.83 8.72
CA VAL A 109 0.47 0.84 7.30
C VAL A 109 0.06 2.17 6.67
N LEU A 110 0.96 2.74 5.87
CA LEU A 110 0.72 3.90 5.02
C LEU A 110 0.93 3.48 3.56
N ILE A 111 -0.05 3.72 2.72
CA ILE A 111 0.14 3.58 1.26
C ILE A 111 0.67 4.92 0.76
N THR A 112 2.00 5.05 0.80
CA THR A 112 2.66 6.35 0.55
C THR A 112 2.67 6.74 -0.92
N GLU A 113 2.48 5.78 -1.80
CA GLU A 113 2.19 6.03 -3.22
C GLU A 113 1.06 5.12 -3.68
N TRP A 114 0.03 5.72 -4.25
CA TRP A 114 -1.11 5.02 -4.83
C TRP A 114 -1.47 5.60 -6.19
N GLY A 115 -1.78 4.77 -7.16
CA GLY A 115 -2.16 5.23 -8.48
C GLY A 115 -2.41 4.13 -9.48
N TRP A 116 -2.42 4.54 -10.74
CA TRP A 116 -2.74 3.68 -11.86
C TRP A 116 -1.49 3.27 -12.66
N GLU A 117 -1.56 3.42 -13.95
CA GLU A 117 -0.47 3.13 -14.86
C GLU A 117 0.54 4.28 -14.92
N TYR A 118 1.79 3.94 -15.21
CA TYR A 118 2.83 4.94 -15.40
C TYR A 118 2.46 5.89 -16.57
N GLN A 119 2.46 7.18 -16.29
CA GLN A 119 2.10 8.25 -17.23
C GLN A 119 0.63 8.27 -17.68
N ASP A 120 -0.24 7.46 -17.10
CA ASP A 120 -1.66 7.48 -17.41
C ASP A 120 -2.54 7.52 -16.15
N VAL A 121 -3.39 8.53 -16.09
CA VAL A 121 -4.36 8.74 -15.00
C VAL A 121 -5.74 8.80 -15.62
N PRO A 122 -6.69 7.98 -15.15
CA PRO A 122 -8.04 7.96 -15.71
C PRO A 122 -8.75 9.29 -15.50
N GLY A 123 -9.78 9.53 -16.30
CA GLY A 123 -10.63 10.72 -16.12
C GLY A 123 -11.33 10.74 -14.77
N PRO A 124 -11.76 11.92 -14.26
CA PRO A 124 -12.25 12.08 -12.89
C PRO A 124 -13.32 11.10 -12.44
N SER A 125 -14.26 10.74 -13.29
CA SER A 125 -15.33 9.79 -12.95
C SER A 125 -14.80 8.39 -12.67
N THR A 126 -13.92 7.87 -13.52
CA THR A 126 -13.28 6.56 -13.33
C THR A 126 -12.35 6.60 -12.12
N ALA A 127 -11.54 7.65 -12.01
CA ALA A 127 -10.63 7.82 -10.88
C ALA A 127 -11.36 7.82 -9.53
N LEU A 128 -12.50 8.52 -9.42
CA LEU A 128 -13.30 8.53 -8.19
C LEU A 128 -13.92 7.17 -7.87
N ASN A 129 -14.33 6.40 -8.87
CA ASN A 129 -14.83 5.04 -8.64
C ASN A 129 -13.71 4.13 -8.10
N ASP A 130 -12.52 4.22 -8.68
CA ASP A 130 -11.35 3.45 -8.25
C ASP A 130 -10.91 3.86 -6.83
N ILE A 131 -10.85 5.15 -6.54
CA ILE A 131 -10.54 5.68 -5.22
C ILE A 131 -11.59 5.25 -4.20
N ALA A 132 -12.88 5.30 -4.55
CA ALA A 132 -13.95 4.87 -3.67
C ALA A 132 -13.86 3.38 -3.34
N TRP A 133 -13.53 2.55 -4.33
CA TRP A 133 -13.31 1.12 -4.13
C TRP A 133 -12.10 0.86 -3.24
N ALA A 134 -10.95 1.50 -3.49
CA ALA A 134 -9.77 1.37 -2.65
C ALA A 134 -9.99 1.89 -1.23
N ALA A 135 -10.65 3.04 -1.08
CA ALA A 135 -10.99 3.59 0.22
C ALA A 135 -11.90 2.65 1.03
N TRP A 136 -12.83 1.97 0.37
CA TRP A 136 -13.70 0.98 0.99
C TRP A 136 -12.89 -0.25 1.45
N LEU A 137 -11.95 -0.76 0.62
CA LEU A 137 -11.03 -1.82 0.99
C LEU A 137 -10.19 -1.45 2.23
N TYR A 138 -9.55 -0.27 2.20
CA TYR A 138 -8.67 0.17 3.30
C TYR A 138 -9.45 0.44 4.58
N ALA A 139 -10.67 0.95 4.50
CA ALA A 139 -11.51 1.23 5.67
C ALA A 139 -11.84 -0.02 6.50
N ALA A 140 -11.76 -1.22 5.92
CA ALA A 140 -11.90 -2.48 6.63
C ALA A 140 -10.73 -2.77 7.61
N TYR A 141 -9.59 -2.09 7.44
CA TYR A 141 -8.37 -2.32 8.20
C TYR A 141 -7.95 -1.04 8.93
N PRO A 142 -8.25 -0.92 10.24
CA PRO A 142 -7.95 0.31 11.00
C PRO A 142 -6.46 0.62 11.09
N GLU A 143 -5.60 -0.36 10.82
CA GLU A 143 -4.16 -0.21 10.76
C GLU A 143 -3.69 0.51 9.47
N VAL A 144 -4.46 0.46 8.38
CA VAL A 144 -4.19 1.22 7.16
C VAL A 144 -4.71 2.65 7.36
N ARG A 145 -3.79 3.60 7.55
CA ARG A 145 -4.14 4.97 7.96
C ARG A 145 -4.41 5.93 6.81
N GLY A 146 -4.03 5.58 5.61
CA GLY A 146 -4.31 6.37 4.43
C GLY A 146 -3.49 5.97 3.22
N ALA A 147 -3.88 6.54 2.07
CA ALA A 147 -3.19 6.40 0.81
C ALA A 147 -2.97 7.78 0.17
N ALA A 148 -1.80 7.99 -0.42
CA ALA A 148 -1.45 9.21 -1.11
C ALA A 148 -1.46 8.99 -2.62
N LEU A 149 -2.31 9.75 -3.33
CA LEU A 149 -2.28 9.75 -4.79
C LEU A 149 -0.93 10.26 -5.31
N TRP A 150 -0.28 9.50 -6.11
CA TRP A 150 0.95 9.86 -6.77
C TRP A 150 0.65 10.33 -8.20
N TYR A 151 1.02 11.54 -8.73
CA TYR A 151 1.61 12.60 -7.92
C TYR A 151 1.46 13.96 -8.66
N LEU A 152 1.77 15.04 -8.00
CA LEU A 152 1.62 16.41 -8.54
C LEU A 152 2.95 17.10 -8.84
N GLY A 153 4.08 16.41 -8.73
CA GLY A 153 5.42 16.97 -8.92
C GLY A 153 5.86 17.05 -10.39
N PRO A 154 7.00 17.67 -10.66
CA PRO A 154 7.60 17.73 -12.00
C PRO A 154 8.28 16.40 -12.36
N GLY A 155 8.38 16.11 -13.65
CA GLY A 155 8.96 14.87 -14.17
C GLY A 155 7.90 13.82 -14.50
N PHE A 156 8.30 12.62 -14.87
CA PHE A 156 7.43 11.48 -15.20
C PHE A 156 6.34 11.78 -16.24
N GLY A 157 6.73 12.45 -17.35
CA GLY A 157 5.82 12.76 -18.43
C GLY A 157 4.73 13.75 -18.04
N ASP A 158 3.49 13.48 -18.44
CA ASP A 158 2.34 14.36 -18.22
C ASP A 158 1.48 13.96 -17.00
N ILE A 159 1.96 13.04 -16.16
CA ILE A 159 1.16 12.50 -15.05
C ILE A 159 0.68 13.60 -14.09
N ALA A 160 1.51 14.60 -13.82
CA ALA A 160 1.14 15.71 -12.95
C ALA A 160 -0.01 16.53 -13.53
N SER A 161 0.02 16.83 -14.82
CA SER A 161 -1.07 17.54 -15.51
C SER A 161 -2.37 16.76 -15.53
N GLN A 162 -2.29 15.44 -15.64
CA GLN A 162 -3.46 14.56 -15.56
C GLN A 162 -4.00 14.51 -14.14
N ALA A 163 -3.13 14.31 -13.14
CA ALA A 163 -3.50 14.25 -11.73
C ALA A 163 -4.09 15.56 -11.20
N GLN A 164 -3.67 16.72 -11.71
CA GLN A 164 -4.26 18.01 -11.36
C GLN A 164 -5.77 18.08 -11.59
N LYS A 165 -6.28 17.36 -12.59
CA LYS A 165 -7.71 17.30 -12.88
C LYS A 165 -8.51 16.60 -11.77
N LEU A 166 -7.83 15.84 -10.92
CA LEU A 166 -8.42 15.10 -9.81
C LEU A 166 -8.47 15.92 -8.51
N ILE A 167 -7.75 17.03 -8.39
CA ILE A 167 -7.65 17.79 -7.13
C ILE A 167 -9.04 18.14 -6.59
N VAL A 168 -9.86 18.82 -7.37
CA VAL A 168 -11.20 19.23 -6.93
C VAL A 168 -12.11 18.03 -6.68
N PRO A 169 -12.27 17.07 -7.64
CA PRO A 169 -13.13 15.90 -7.42
C PRO A 169 -12.72 15.06 -6.21
N VAL A 170 -11.42 14.85 -5.98
CA VAL A 170 -10.92 14.07 -4.83
C VAL A 170 -11.10 14.84 -3.53
N THR A 171 -10.91 16.17 -3.54
CA THR A 171 -11.19 17.01 -2.36
C THR A 171 -12.67 16.93 -1.97
N ASP A 172 -13.57 17.08 -2.93
CA ASP A 172 -15.01 17.02 -2.69
C ASP A 172 -15.42 15.61 -2.20
N TYR A 173 -14.86 14.56 -2.80
CA TYR A 173 -15.06 13.19 -2.33
C TYR A 173 -14.57 13.03 -0.88
N GLY A 174 -13.34 13.46 -0.57
CA GLY A 174 -12.75 13.37 0.76
C GLY A 174 -13.61 14.10 1.80
N LEU A 175 -14.03 15.34 1.52
CA LEU A 175 -14.91 16.11 2.41
C LEU A 175 -16.28 15.45 2.59
N GLY A 176 -16.84 14.89 1.52
CA GLY A 176 -18.15 14.22 1.57
C GLY A 176 -18.15 12.85 2.25
N ASN A 177 -16.99 12.20 2.35
CA ASN A 177 -16.86 10.83 2.88
C ASN A 177 -16.08 10.73 4.20
N TYR A 178 -15.29 11.73 4.58
CA TYR A 178 -14.53 11.77 5.82
C TYR A 178 -15.38 11.50 7.08
N PHE A 179 -16.60 12.04 7.12
CA PHE A 179 -17.51 11.92 8.26
C PHE A 179 -18.38 10.65 8.24
N LYS A 180 -18.26 9.79 7.24
CA LYS A 180 -18.99 8.52 7.19
C LYS A 180 -18.37 7.43 8.06
N ILE A 181 -17.14 7.62 8.50
CA ILE A 181 -16.53 6.80 9.53
C ILE A 181 -17.05 7.29 10.87
N VAL A 182 -18.11 6.67 11.38
CA VAL A 182 -18.67 7.03 12.68
C VAL A 182 -17.74 6.52 13.78
N PRO A 183 -17.10 7.40 14.57
CA PRO A 183 -16.29 6.97 15.70
C PRO A 183 -17.11 6.15 16.68
N GLY A 184 -16.66 4.96 17.04
CA GLY A 184 -17.29 4.15 18.10
C GLY A 184 -18.22 3.03 17.64
N HIS A 185 -18.57 2.93 16.38
CA HIS A 185 -19.14 1.70 15.85
C HIS A 185 -18.02 0.69 15.60
N GLY A 186 -18.11 -0.43 16.26
CA GLY A 186 -17.09 -1.46 16.37
C GLY A 186 -16.32 -1.75 15.08
N ARG A 187 -15.17 -2.36 15.23
CA ARG A 187 -14.30 -2.75 14.11
C ARG A 187 -15.14 -3.35 13.00
N ILE A 188 -15.05 -2.77 11.82
CA ILE A 188 -15.56 -3.42 10.60
C ILE A 188 -14.83 -4.76 10.54
N ASP A 189 -15.56 -5.86 10.43
CA ASP A 189 -14.97 -7.18 10.31
C ASP A 189 -14.21 -7.27 8.97
N PRO A 190 -12.87 -7.35 8.97
CA PRO A 190 -12.10 -7.41 7.74
C PRO A 190 -12.48 -8.60 6.86
N SER A 191 -12.97 -9.70 7.46
CA SER A 191 -13.37 -10.88 6.70
C SER A 191 -14.54 -10.63 5.74
N LEU A 192 -15.33 -9.58 5.98
CA LEU A 192 -16.40 -9.15 5.08
C LEU A 192 -15.86 -8.56 3.76
N PHE A 193 -14.59 -8.15 3.77
CA PHE A 193 -13.93 -7.45 2.67
C PHE A 193 -12.74 -8.24 2.11
N GLU A 194 -12.31 -9.28 2.79
CA GLU A 194 -11.38 -10.23 2.20
C GLU A 194 -12.15 -11.08 1.18
N PRO A 195 -11.98 -10.84 -0.12
CA PRO A 195 -12.45 -11.83 -1.07
C PRO A 195 -11.76 -13.13 -0.72
N PRO A 196 -12.43 -14.26 -0.89
CA PRO A 196 -11.79 -15.55 -0.70
C PRO A 196 -10.51 -15.55 -1.54
N GLU A 197 -9.39 -16.06 -0.99
CA GLU A 197 -8.18 -16.24 -1.77
C GLU A 197 -8.54 -16.88 -3.11
N PRO A 198 -8.18 -16.26 -4.23
CA PRO A 198 -8.48 -16.87 -5.51
C PRO A 198 -7.77 -18.21 -5.55
N ALA A 199 -8.55 -19.28 -5.65
CA ALA A 199 -8.02 -20.61 -5.91
C ALA A 199 -7.46 -20.61 -7.34
N GLY A 200 -6.19 -20.23 -7.50
CA GLY A 200 -5.55 -20.18 -8.81
C GLY A 200 -5.56 -18.80 -9.49
N PRO A 201 -5.25 -18.74 -10.76
CA PRO A 201 -5.25 -17.49 -11.51
C PRO A 201 -6.62 -16.83 -11.38
N TYR A 202 -6.60 -15.53 -11.14
CA TYR A 202 -7.75 -14.66 -10.86
C TYR A 202 -9.02 -15.07 -11.64
N PRO A 203 -10.09 -15.56 -11.00
CA PRO A 203 -11.32 -15.88 -11.74
C PRO A 203 -11.92 -14.57 -12.26
N GLY A 204 -11.79 -14.31 -13.56
CA GLY A 204 -12.22 -13.09 -14.20
C GLY A 204 -11.18 -11.98 -14.26
N GLY A 205 -9.98 -12.18 -13.74
CA GLY A 205 -8.87 -11.24 -13.85
C GLY A 205 -8.30 -11.17 -15.27
N ARG A 206 -7.93 -9.96 -15.70
CA ARG A 206 -7.30 -9.73 -17.01
C ARG A 206 -5.85 -10.21 -17.07
N PHE A 207 -5.21 -10.38 -15.90
CA PHE A 207 -3.80 -10.70 -15.79
C PHE A 207 -3.58 -11.86 -14.83
N THR A 208 -2.73 -12.79 -15.24
CA THR A 208 -2.18 -13.81 -14.35
C THR A 208 -1.06 -13.19 -13.50
N TYR A 209 -0.69 -13.84 -12.39
CA TYR A 209 0.45 -13.42 -11.56
C TYR A 209 1.72 -13.22 -12.41
N LEU A 210 1.97 -14.12 -13.35
CA LEU A 210 3.14 -14.07 -14.24
C LEU A 210 3.08 -12.86 -15.19
N GLU A 211 1.90 -12.49 -15.69
CA GLU A 211 1.72 -11.29 -16.51
C GLU A 211 1.93 -10.01 -15.71
N ILE A 212 1.49 -9.97 -14.45
CA ILE A 212 1.76 -8.87 -13.53
C ILE A 212 3.26 -8.74 -13.26
N GLU A 213 3.96 -9.83 -12.97
CA GLU A 213 5.42 -9.83 -12.79
C GLU A 213 6.15 -9.36 -14.05
N ASN A 214 5.73 -9.80 -15.23
CA ASN A 214 6.31 -9.35 -16.50
C ASN A 214 6.09 -7.85 -16.74
N LEU A 215 4.95 -7.31 -16.35
CA LEU A 215 4.69 -5.86 -16.42
C LEU A 215 5.61 -5.09 -15.47
N ARG A 216 5.87 -5.60 -14.26
CA ARG A 216 6.82 -5.01 -13.30
C ARG A 216 8.25 -5.03 -13.82
N GLU A 217 8.72 -6.18 -14.31
CA GLU A 217 10.08 -6.33 -14.86
C GLU A 217 10.31 -5.50 -16.12
N GLY A 218 9.33 -5.41 -16.99
CA GLY A 218 9.38 -4.58 -18.19
C GLY A 218 9.56 -3.09 -17.89
N ARG A 219 9.08 -2.61 -16.74
CA ARG A 219 9.25 -1.21 -16.27
C ARG A 219 10.60 -0.93 -15.64
N ARG A 220 11.19 -1.92 -14.97
CA ARG A 220 12.54 -1.77 -14.39
C ARG A 220 13.65 -1.63 -15.44
N ARG A 221 13.38 -1.99 -16.70
CA ARG A 221 14.35 -1.93 -17.82
C ARG A 221 14.21 -0.68 -18.69
N ARG A 222 13.31 0.23 -18.37
CA ARG A 222 13.11 1.52 -19.05
C ARG A 222 13.46 2.69 -18.13
#